data_cdf9180db46814b035a5d7b78712a96e
#
_entry.id   cdf9180db46814b035a5d7b78712a96e
#
_cell.length_a   1.000
_cell.length_b   1.000
_cell.length_c   1.000
_cell.angle_alpha   90.00
_cell.angle_beta   90.00
_cell.angle_gamma   90.00
#
_symmetry.space_group_name_H-M   'P 1'
#
loop_
_entity.id
_entity.type
_entity.pdbx_description
1 polymer ?
#
loop_
_entity_poly.entity_id
_entity_poly.type
_entity_poly.pdbx_seq_one_letter_code
_entity_poly.pdbx_strand_id
1 'polypeptide(L)'
;MPPPSPKPTLKREERRAKREARRAKQREENVGRAAKMHASRLAWQPDASQKASAPATSSTPLVNVGCSGWFYWHWRGEFYPADLPTNRWFEHYSQHFKTVELNAPFYSWPTTATVQTWVRQAGRRKFIYTVKASELITHVKRFRGTKTLVKDFGHIADLLGARMGCFLFQLPPSFHYSRARLDRILFQLDPARRNVVEFRHRSWWRESVFAAFRSNGAVFCSCSGPRLPDELIRTTDDIYIRFHGVKQWYRHDYSLAELTNWAERVKTSAAIRVWAYFNNDRDGYAVGNARAFLRLVGG
;
A
#
# COMPACT_ATOMS: atom_id res chain seq x y z
N MET A 1 -13.52 16.07 -51.58
CA MET A 1 -13.73 16.26 -50.11
C MET A 1 -12.85 15.24 -49.38
N PRO A 2 -12.00 15.65 -48.45
CA PRO A 2 -11.25 14.67 -47.65
C PRO A 2 -12.21 13.89 -46.76
N PRO A 3 -11.95 12.60 -46.43
CA PRO A 3 -12.80 11.81 -45.58
C PRO A 3 -12.86 12.42 -44.16
N PRO A 4 -14.00 12.35 -43.47
CA PRO A 4 -14.11 12.91 -42.12
C PRO A 4 -13.14 12.23 -41.17
N SER A 5 -12.43 13.05 -40.39
CA SER A 5 -11.51 12.55 -39.36
C SER A 5 -12.24 11.59 -38.39
N PRO A 6 -11.63 10.45 -38.00
CA PRO A 6 -12.28 9.47 -37.14
C PRO A 6 -12.74 10.11 -35.83
N LYS A 7 -13.99 9.85 -35.46
CA LYS A 7 -14.67 10.42 -34.29
C LYS A 7 -13.83 10.21 -33.02
N PRO A 8 -13.80 11.19 -32.08
CA PRO A 8 -13.03 11.10 -30.81
C PRO A 8 -13.36 9.87 -29.95
N THR A 9 -14.54 9.29 -30.13
CA THR A 9 -15.03 8.05 -29.48
C THR A 9 -14.21 6.81 -29.86
N LEU A 10 -13.93 6.61 -31.16
CA LEU A 10 -13.15 5.45 -31.65
C LEU A 10 -11.74 5.42 -31.07
N LYS A 11 -11.03 6.53 -31.02
CA LYS A 11 -9.70 6.62 -30.40
C LYS A 11 -9.72 6.31 -28.90
N ARG A 12 -10.82 6.61 -28.19
CA ARG A 12 -11.00 6.32 -26.77
C ARG A 12 -11.22 4.82 -26.53
N GLU A 13 -12.03 4.17 -27.36
CA GLU A 13 -12.31 2.75 -27.30
C GLU A 13 -11.07 1.90 -27.65
N GLU A 14 -10.33 2.26 -28.68
CA GLU A 14 -9.06 1.61 -29.01
C GLU A 14 -8.04 1.70 -27.87
N ARG A 15 -7.91 2.86 -27.25
CA ARG A 15 -7.03 3.04 -26.08
C ARG A 15 -7.49 2.19 -24.89
N ARG A 16 -8.80 2.06 -24.69
CA ARG A 16 -9.37 1.21 -23.66
C ARG A 16 -9.08 -0.26 -23.95
N ALA A 17 -9.33 -0.73 -25.17
CA ALA A 17 -9.05 -2.10 -25.59
C ALA A 17 -7.57 -2.46 -25.44
N LYS A 18 -6.65 -1.59 -25.86
CA LYS A 18 -5.19 -1.77 -25.68
C LYS A 18 -4.80 -1.87 -24.20
N ARG A 19 -5.43 -1.07 -23.32
CA ARG A 19 -5.17 -1.15 -21.86
C ARG A 19 -5.70 -2.45 -21.28
N GLU A 20 -6.86 -2.90 -21.69
CA GLU A 20 -7.47 -4.17 -21.25
C GLU A 20 -6.65 -5.37 -21.70
N ALA A 21 -6.20 -5.40 -22.95
CA ALA A 21 -5.31 -6.44 -23.49
C ALA A 21 -3.97 -6.48 -22.71
N ARG A 22 -3.34 -5.32 -22.47
CA ARG A 22 -2.12 -5.24 -21.67
C ARG A 22 -2.32 -5.74 -20.24
N ARG A 23 -3.45 -5.44 -19.62
CA ARG A 23 -3.78 -5.93 -18.28
C ARG A 23 -4.04 -7.44 -18.27
N ALA A 24 -4.71 -7.99 -19.28
CA ALA A 24 -4.93 -9.43 -19.41
C ALA A 24 -3.59 -10.18 -19.49
N LYS A 25 -2.69 -9.73 -20.37
CA LYS A 25 -1.33 -10.28 -20.47
C LYS A 25 -0.57 -10.20 -19.16
N GLN A 26 -0.63 -9.05 -18.48
CA GLN A 26 0.05 -8.87 -17.18
C GLN A 26 -0.49 -9.83 -16.11
N ARG A 27 -1.80 -10.11 -16.11
CA ARG A 27 -2.42 -11.06 -15.17
C ARG A 27 -1.96 -12.49 -15.42
N GLU A 28 -1.83 -12.88 -16.68
CA GLU A 28 -1.28 -14.18 -17.06
C GLU A 28 0.18 -14.31 -16.61
N GLU A 29 1.01 -13.31 -16.90
CA GLU A 29 2.40 -13.26 -16.40
C GLU A 29 2.49 -13.35 -14.88
N ASN A 30 1.56 -12.74 -14.15
CA ASN A 30 1.54 -12.77 -12.69
C ASN A 30 1.33 -14.17 -12.12
N VAL A 31 0.61 -15.05 -12.81
CA VAL A 31 0.47 -16.46 -12.41
C VAL A 31 1.83 -17.16 -12.48
N GLY A 32 2.55 -16.99 -13.58
CA GLY A 32 3.91 -17.55 -13.71
C GLY A 32 4.91 -16.98 -12.70
N ARG A 33 4.83 -15.67 -12.41
CA ARG A 33 5.69 -15.04 -11.40
C ARG A 33 5.35 -15.52 -9.98
N ALA A 34 4.07 -15.73 -9.66
CA ALA A 34 3.64 -16.30 -8.38
C ALA A 34 4.18 -17.73 -8.21
N ALA A 35 4.15 -18.56 -9.27
CA ALA A 35 4.72 -19.91 -9.24
C ALA A 35 6.24 -19.89 -8.98
N LYS A 36 6.98 -18.96 -9.58
CA LYS A 36 8.41 -18.77 -9.30
C LYS A 36 8.67 -18.33 -7.85
N MET A 37 7.83 -17.44 -7.31
CA MET A 37 7.91 -17.02 -5.90
C MET A 37 7.59 -18.20 -4.96
N HIS A 38 6.62 -19.05 -5.32
CA HIS A 38 6.32 -20.28 -4.58
C HIS A 38 7.54 -21.19 -4.49
N ALA A 39 8.20 -21.47 -5.61
CA ALA A 39 9.44 -22.27 -5.62
C ALA A 39 10.54 -21.63 -4.77
N SER A 40 10.73 -20.31 -4.87
CA SER A 40 11.69 -19.58 -4.04
C SER A 40 11.39 -19.72 -2.54
N ARG A 41 10.12 -19.60 -2.14
CA ARG A 41 9.70 -19.74 -0.76
C ARG A 41 9.94 -21.15 -0.22
N LEU A 42 9.69 -22.18 -1.02
CA LEU A 42 9.94 -23.57 -0.62
C LEU A 42 11.43 -23.90 -0.48
N ALA A 43 12.27 -23.27 -1.27
CA ALA A 43 13.73 -23.41 -1.20
C ALA A 43 14.38 -22.50 -0.14
N TRP A 44 13.60 -21.60 0.46
CA TRP A 44 14.14 -20.65 1.43
C TRP A 44 14.54 -21.30 2.73
N GLN A 45 15.79 -21.05 3.15
CA GLN A 45 16.29 -21.41 4.48
C GLN A 45 16.48 -20.10 5.27
N PRO A 46 15.81 -19.92 6.41
CA PRO A 46 15.98 -18.72 7.23
C PRO A 46 17.44 -18.62 7.70
N ASP A 47 18.03 -17.45 7.54
CA ASP A 47 19.31 -17.15 8.16
C ASP A 47 19.11 -17.08 9.69
N ALA A 48 19.79 -17.93 10.44
CA ALA A 48 19.67 -18.01 11.89
C ALA A 48 20.03 -16.69 12.61
N SER A 49 20.71 -15.76 11.92
CA SER A 49 21.06 -14.43 12.43
C SER A 49 19.91 -13.42 12.38
N GLN A 50 18.83 -13.69 11.63
CA GLN A 50 17.68 -12.79 11.49
C GLN A 50 16.60 -13.03 12.57
N LYS A 51 16.99 -13.03 13.85
CA LYS A 51 16.00 -12.95 14.93
C LYS A 51 15.29 -11.59 14.86
N ALA A 52 13.97 -11.64 14.74
CA ALA A 52 13.13 -10.45 14.88
C ALA A 52 13.44 -9.81 16.24
N SER A 53 14.01 -8.61 16.24
CA SER A 53 14.15 -7.83 17.47
C SER A 53 12.77 -7.48 17.97
N ALA A 54 12.50 -7.80 19.24
CA ALA A 54 11.28 -7.38 19.92
C ALA A 54 11.15 -5.85 19.84
N PRO A 55 9.95 -5.31 19.66
CA PRO A 55 9.76 -3.86 19.66
C PRO A 55 10.16 -3.29 21.02
N ALA A 56 11.05 -2.30 21.00
CA ALA A 56 11.33 -1.52 22.19
C ALA A 56 10.04 -0.82 22.66
N THR A 57 9.73 -0.90 23.94
CA THR A 57 8.66 -0.15 24.56
C THR A 57 9.08 1.32 24.64
N SER A 58 8.72 2.10 23.60
CA SER A 58 8.87 3.55 23.60
C SER A 58 7.53 4.18 23.98
N SER A 59 7.57 5.21 24.83
CA SER A 59 6.40 6.03 25.18
C SER A 59 5.88 6.85 23.99
N THR A 60 6.70 7.04 22.97
CA THR A 60 6.34 7.77 21.74
C THR A 60 6.09 6.78 20.61
N PRO A 61 4.98 6.90 19.86
CA PRO A 61 4.69 6.00 18.75
C PRO A 61 5.74 6.09 17.64
N LEU A 62 6.08 4.95 17.07
CA LEU A 62 6.92 4.90 15.87
C LEU A 62 6.11 5.35 14.64
N VAL A 63 6.43 6.53 14.14
CA VAL A 63 5.68 7.16 13.04
C VAL A 63 6.35 6.89 11.68
N ASN A 64 5.59 6.28 10.77
CA ASN A 64 5.97 6.02 9.39
C ASN A 64 5.01 6.76 8.46
N VAL A 65 5.47 7.89 7.92
CA VAL A 65 4.72 8.70 6.95
C VAL A 65 5.45 8.71 5.61
N GLY A 66 4.73 8.50 4.52
CA GLY A 66 5.27 8.52 3.17
C GLY A 66 4.19 8.62 2.10
N CYS A 67 4.58 8.38 0.86
CA CYS A 67 3.68 8.39 -0.28
C CYS A 67 3.41 6.98 -0.81
N SER A 68 2.32 6.82 -1.58
CA SER A 68 1.97 5.59 -2.27
C SER A 68 2.74 5.45 -3.58
N GLY A 69 4.06 5.33 -3.45
CA GLY A 69 5.05 5.29 -4.53
C GLY A 69 6.04 6.43 -4.46
N TRP A 70 7.11 6.34 -5.25
CA TRP A 70 8.11 7.41 -5.36
C TRP A 70 8.49 7.74 -6.81
N PHE A 71 8.09 6.93 -7.77
CA PHE A 71 8.49 7.10 -9.16
C PHE A 71 7.38 7.74 -9.97
N TYR A 72 7.31 9.09 -9.93
CA TYR A 72 6.30 9.87 -10.62
C TYR A 72 6.92 11.01 -11.44
N TRP A 73 6.67 11.01 -12.74
CA TRP A 73 7.23 12.02 -13.66
C TRP A 73 6.77 13.45 -13.36
N HIS A 74 5.54 13.61 -12.87
CA HIS A 74 4.98 14.91 -12.51
C HIS A 74 5.59 15.52 -11.25
N TRP A 75 6.43 14.76 -10.51
CA TRP A 75 7.21 15.31 -9.39
C TRP A 75 8.52 15.97 -9.83
N ARG A 76 8.88 15.86 -11.11
CA ARG A 76 10.09 16.50 -11.64
C ARG A 76 9.88 18.01 -11.74
N GLY A 77 10.82 18.79 -11.18
CA GLY A 77 10.72 20.24 -11.04
C GLY A 77 10.03 20.71 -9.77
N GLU A 78 9.16 19.87 -9.17
CA GLU A 78 8.45 20.19 -7.94
C GLU A 78 9.13 19.56 -6.70
N PHE A 79 9.27 18.26 -6.72
CA PHE A 79 9.91 17.48 -5.65
C PHE A 79 11.30 17.00 -6.04
N TYR A 80 11.45 16.43 -7.21
CA TYR A 80 12.75 16.08 -7.75
C TYR A 80 13.34 17.27 -8.51
N PRO A 81 14.62 17.65 -8.27
CA PRO A 81 15.32 18.63 -9.12
C PRO A 81 15.15 18.29 -10.60
N ALA A 82 14.97 19.30 -11.43
CA ALA A 82 14.67 19.12 -12.85
C ALA A 82 15.76 18.35 -13.61
N ASP A 83 16.99 18.48 -13.20
CA ASP A 83 18.20 17.85 -13.74
C ASP A 83 18.52 16.49 -13.09
N LEU A 84 17.83 16.11 -11.99
CA LEU A 84 18.11 14.86 -11.29
C LEU A 84 17.74 13.65 -12.15
N PRO A 85 18.69 12.75 -12.47
CA PRO A 85 18.39 11.56 -13.25
C PRO A 85 17.49 10.58 -12.47
N THR A 86 16.64 9.87 -13.20
CA THR A 86 15.58 9.02 -12.61
C THR A 86 16.09 7.87 -11.72
N ASN A 87 17.29 7.38 -11.98
CA ASN A 87 17.94 6.36 -11.15
C ASN A 87 18.35 6.87 -9.76
N ARG A 88 18.38 8.20 -9.54
CA ARG A 88 18.65 8.84 -8.25
C ARG A 88 17.38 9.30 -7.54
N TRP A 89 16.19 9.14 -8.12
CA TRP A 89 14.94 9.57 -7.49
C TRP A 89 14.64 8.88 -6.17
N PHE A 90 14.92 7.58 -6.08
CA PHE A 90 14.75 6.87 -4.81
C PHE A 90 15.70 7.42 -3.73
N GLU A 91 16.93 7.71 -4.08
CA GLU A 91 17.90 8.32 -3.16
C GLU A 91 17.36 9.65 -2.62
N HIS A 92 16.88 10.53 -3.50
CA HIS A 92 16.28 11.80 -3.11
C HIS A 92 15.03 11.60 -2.24
N TYR A 93 14.11 10.72 -2.64
CA TYR A 93 12.92 10.41 -1.85
C TYR A 93 13.27 9.95 -0.43
N SER A 94 14.27 9.09 -0.29
CA SER A 94 14.68 8.51 0.99
C SER A 94 15.40 9.50 1.94
N GLN A 95 15.77 10.68 1.47
CA GLN A 95 16.24 11.79 2.32
C GLN A 95 15.08 12.48 3.04
N HIS A 96 13.88 12.44 2.47
CA HIS A 96 12.70 13.12 3.00
C HIS A 96 11.74 12.21 3.75
N PHE A 97 11.69 10.92 3.36
CA PHE A 97 10.80 9.92 3.95
C PHE A 97 11.57 8.65 4.29
N LYS A 98 11.21 8.02 5.40
CA LYS A 98 11.82 6.75 5.85
C LYS A 98 11.03 5.52 5.42
N THR A 99 9.91 5.72 4.72
CA THR A 99 9.02 4.65 4.26
C THR A 99 8.34 5.01 2.95
N VAL A 100 7.89 3.98 2.25
CA VAL A 100 7.06 4.09 1.05
C VAL A 100 6.06 2.93 0.98
N GLU A 101 4.89 3.16 0.42
CA GLU A 101 3.95 2.12 0.04
C GLU A 101 4.16 1.75 -1.44
N LEU A 102 4.62 0.53 -1.69
CA LEU A 102 4.88 0.02 -3.03
C LEU A 102 3.59 -0.43 -3.71
N ASN A 103 3.14 0.30 -4.73
CA ASN A 103 1.96 -0.04 -5.51
C ASN A 103 2.27 -0.88 -6.77
N ALA A 104 3.51 -0.90 -7.26
CA ALA A 104 3.91 -1.68 -8.44
C ALA A 104 3.62 -3.19 -8.28
N PRO A 105 3.82 -3.82 -7.10
CA PRO A 105 3.51 -5.22 -6.85
C PRO A 105 2.03 -5.59 -7.05
N PHE A 106 1.14 -4.63 -6.89
CA PHE A 106 -0.29 -4.83 -7.14
C PHE A 106 -0.55 -5.22 -8.61
N TYR A 107 0.12 -4.55 -9.55
CA TYR A 107 -0.04 -4.78 -10.97
C TYR A 107 0.87 -5.89 -11.50
N SER A 108 2.10 -5.97 -10.96
CA SER A 108 3.13 -6.88 -11.43
C SER A 108 3.72 -7.62 -10.24
N TRP A 109 3.42 -8.92 -10.11
CA TRP A 109 3.97 -9.75 -9.04
C TRP A 109 5.49 -9.65 -9.05
N PRO A 110 6.14 -9.22 -7.94
CA PRO A 110 7.57 -9.02 -7.94
C PRO A 110 8.32 -10.36 -8.01
N THR A 111 9.48 -10.34 -8.64
CA THR A 111 10.43 -11.45 -8.57
C THR A 111 11.35 -11.26 -7.36
N THR A 112 12.06 -12.32 -6.95
CA THR A 112 13.09 -12.22 -5.92
C THR A 112 14.15 -11.17 -6.26
N ALA A 113 14.59 -11.11 -7.51
CA ALA A 113 15.52 -10.09 -8.01
C ALA A 113 14.97 -8.67 -7.87
N THR A 114 13.67 -8.48 -8.08
CA THR A 114 13.01 -7.19 -7.87
C THR A 114 13.08 -6.78 -6.39
N VAL A 115 12.76 -7.70 -5.48
CA VAL A 115 12.83 -7.44 -4.03
C VAL A 115 14.25 -7.15 -3.58
N GLN A 116 15.23 -7.91 -4.05
CA GLN A 116 16.65 -7.66 -3.78
C GLN A 116 17.10 -6.29 -4.31
N THR A 117 16.53 -5.81 -5.43
CA THR A 117 16.82 -4.47 -5.93
C THR A 117 16.32 -3.40 -4.96
N TRP A 118 15.14 -3.55 -4.34
CA TRP A 118 14.68 -2.63 -3.31
C TRP A 118 15.62 -2.61 -2.09
N VAL A 119 16.10 -3.78 -1.66
CA VAL A 119 17.08 -3.87 -0.57
C VAL A 119 18.36 -3.13 -0.93
N ARG A 120 18.90 -3.35 -2.13
CA ARG A 120 20.12 -2.66 -2.62
C ARG A 120 19.94 -1.16 -2.72
N GLN A 121 18.80 -0.69 -3.23
CA GLN A 121 18.48 0.75 -3.34
C GLN A 121 18.44 1.43 -1.96
N ALA A 122 17.90 0.77 -0.95
CA ALA A 122 17.90 1.29 0.41
C ALA A 122 19.32 1.36 1.00
N GLY A 123 20.23 0.49 0.60
CA GLY A 123 21.62 0.47 1.07
C GLY A 123 21.71 0.36 2.60
N ARG A 124 22.46 1.26 3.25
CA ARG A 124 22.57 1.33 4.71
C ARG A 124 21.47 2.11 5.40
N ARG A 125 20.55 2.76 4.64
CA ARG A 125 19.48 3.59 5.21
C ARG A 125 18.48 2.72 5.98
N LYS A 126 17.99 3.21 7.11
CA LYS A 126 16.84 2.63 7.82
C LYS A 126 15.56 2.99 7.05
N PHE A 127 15.30 2.28 5.96
CA PHE A 127 14.15 2.53 5.08
C PHE A 127 13.22 1.33 5.09
N ILE A 128 11.92 1.58 5.25
CA ILE A 128 10.88 0.57 5.41
C ILE A 128 9.97 0.55 4.18
N TYR A 129 9.66 -0.64 3.71
CA TYR A 129 8.76 -0.87 2.59
C TYR A 129 7.44 -1.46 3.08
N THR A 130 6.34 -0.79 2.81
CA THR A 130 4.99 -1.38 2.84
C THR A 130 4.65 -1.85 1.43
N VAL A 131 4.09 -3.05 1.29
CA VAL A 131 3.88 -3.66 -0.01
C VAL A 131 2.40 -3.93 -0.25
N LYS A 132 1.83 -3.31 -1.27
CA LYS A 132 0.45 -3.56 -1.68
C LYS A 132 0.36 -4.90 -2.40
N ALA A 133 -0.49 -5.79 -1.87
CA ALA A 133 -0.67 -7.14 -2.39
C ALA A 133 -1.23 -7.15 -3.81
N SER A 134 -0.84 -8.16 -4.59
CA SER A 134 -1.20 -8.30 -6.00
C SER A 134 -2.72 -8.30 -6.23
N GLU A 135 -3.16 -7.67 -7.34
CA GLU A 135 -4.55 -7.71 -7.79
C GLU A 135 -5.05 -9.15 -8.00
N LEU A 136 -4.16 -10.10 -8.27
CA LEU A 136 -4.51 -11.51 -8.40
C LEU A 136 -5.21 -12.05 -7.15
N ILE A 137 -4.73 -11.67 -5.95
CA ILE A 137 -5.31 -12.07 -4.66
C ILE A 137 -6.60 -11.28 -4.39
N THR A 138 -6.52 -9.96 -4.48
CA THR A 138 -7.53 -9.04 -3.92
C THR A 138 -8.66 -8.71 -4.89
N HIS A 139 -8.38 -8.57 -6.20
CA HIS A 139 -9.34 -8.11 -7.21
C HIS A 139 -9.83 -9.24 -8.11
N VAL A 140 -8.92 -10.10 -8.59
CA VAL A 140 -9.26 -11.20 -9.48
C VAL A 140 -9.90 -12.34 -8.68
N LYS A 141 -9.18 -12.92 -7.74
CA LYS A 141 -9.66 -14.06 -6.93
C LYS A 141 -10.48 -13.64 -5.71
N ARG A 142 -10.36 -12.41 -5.23
CA ARG A 142 -11.10 -11.88 -4.07
C ARG A 142 -11.04 -12.83 -2.88
N PHE A 143 -9.83 -13.27 -2.55
CA PHE A 143 -9.53 -14.26 -1.50
C PHE A 143 -10.21 -15.63 -1.69
N ARG A 144 -10.60 -16.01 -2.91
CA ARG A 144 -11.10 -17.36 -3.19
C ARG A 144 -9.95 -18.28 -3.58
N GLY A 145 -9.67 -19.29 -2.73
CA GLY A 145 -8.57 -20.24 -2.99
C GLY A 145 -7.19 -19.59 -3.11
N THR A 146 -6.90 -18.57 -2.28
CA THR A 146 -5.66 -17.81 -2.38
C THR A 146 -4.69 -18.04 -1.22
N LYS A 147 -4.94 -19.00 -0.33
CA LYS A 147 -4.10 -19.24 0.86
C LYS A 147 -2.62 -19.43 0.50
N THR A 148 -2.33 -20.23 -0.53
CA THR A 148 -0.97 -20.43 -1.04
C THR A 148 -0.40 -19.13 -1.64
N LEU A 149 -1.19 -18.42 -2.45
CA LEU A 149 -0.75 -17.14 -3.05
C LEU A 149 -0.45 -16.07 -1.97
N VAL A 150 -1.23 -16.02 -0.90
CA VAL A 150 -0.96 -15.11 0.23
C VAL A 150 0.34 -15.48 0.91
N LYS A 151 0.61 -16.77 1.16
CA LYS A 151 1.89 -17.23 1.69
C LYS A 151 3.07 -16.92 0.77
N ASP A 152 2.91 -17.15 -0.53
CA ASP A 152 3.96 -16.89 -1.52
C ASP A 152 4.25 -15.40 -1.65
N PHE A 153 3.21 -14.56 -1.59
CA PHE A 153 3.39 -13.11 -1.54
C PHE A 153 4.03 -12.68 -0.22
N GLY A 154 3.70 -13.35 0.88
CA GLY A 154 4.29 -13.16 2.20
C GLY A 154 5.80 -13.38 2.25
N HIS A 155 6.36 -14.20 1.34
CA HIS A 155 7.79 -14.44 1.22
C HIS A 155 8.61 -13.17 0.90
N ILE A 156 7.96 -12.14 0.36
CA ILE A 156 8.59 -10.81 0.21
C ILE A 156 9.11 -10.29 1.55
N ALA A 157 8.42 -10.58 2.66
CA ALA A 157 8.87 -10.17 3.99
C ALA A 157 10.16 -10.89 4.42
N ASP A 158 10.31 -12.16 4.07
CA ASP A 158 11.56 -12.91 4.35
C ASP A 158 12.73 -12.30 3.59
N LEU A 159 12.50 -11.89 2.33
CA LEU A 159 13.51 -11.27 1.48
C LEU A 159 13.84 -9.82 1.89
N LEU A 160 12.89 -9.07 2.43
CA LEU A 160 13.10 -7.70 2.92
C LEU A 160 13.70 -7.65 4.33
N GLY A 161 13.49 -8.70 5.13
CA GLY A 161 13.94 -8.77 6.53
C GLY A 161 13.43 -7.58 7.34
N ALA A 162 14.32 -6.92 8.08
CA ALA A 162 14.01 -5.76 8.93
C ALA A 162 13.45 -4.54 8.17
N ARG A 163 13.46 -4.56 6.83
CA ARG A 163 12.89 -3.50 5.98
C ARG A 163 11.42 -3.70 5.67
N MET A 164 10.83 -4.83 6.10
CA MET A 164 9.41 -5.07 5.88
C MET A 164 8.55 -4.28 6.87
N GLY A 165 7.68 -3.42 6.36
CA GLY A 165 6.61 -2.76 7.08
C GLY A 165 5.34 -3.61 7.13
N CYS A 166 4.37 -3.29 6.29
CA CYS A 166 3.07 -3.95 6.23
C CYS A 166 2.80 -4.55 4.85
N PHE A 167 1.95 -5.59 4.80
CA PHE A 167 1.25 -5.97 3.58
C PHE A 167 -0.12 -5.28 3.54
N LEU A 168 -0.40 -4.59 2.45
CA LEU A 168 -1.69 -3.94 2.22
C LEU A 168 -2.55 -4.75 1.24
N PHE A 169 -3.65 -5.32 1.72
CA PHE A 169 -4.65 -6.03 0.93
C PHE A 169 -5.85 -5.11 0.67
N GLN A 170 -5.84 -4.38 -0.45
CA GLN A 170 -6.94 -3.49 -0.80
C GLN A 170 -7.98 -4.22 -1.65
N LEU A 171 -9.26 -4.20 -1.22
CA LEU A 171 -10.41 -4.78 -1.91
C LEU A 171 -11.12 -3.74 -2.79
N PRO A 172 -11.72 -4.17 -3.93
CA PRO A 172 -12.41 -3.24 -4.82
C PRO A 172 -13.72 -2.69 -4.21
N PRO A 173 -14.24 -1.55 -4.69
CA PRO A 173 -15.48 -0.94 -4.20
C PRO A 173 -16.71 -1.86 -4.32
N SER A 174 -16.72 -2.77 -5.28
CA SER A 174 -17.78 -3.77 -5.48
C SER A 174 -17.74 -4.93 -4.46
N PHE A 175 -16.77 -4.93 -3.55
CA PHE A 175 -16.62 -5.98 -2.54
C PHE A 175 -17.34 -5.57 -1.26
N HIS A 176 -18.65 -5.83 -1.22
CA HIS A 176 -19.50 -5.52 -0.08
C HIS A 176 -19.28 -6.52 1.06
N TYR A 177 -19.62 -6.11 2.28
CA TYR A 177 -19.54 -6.97 3.46
C TYR A 177 -20.44 -8.20 3.35
N SER A 178 -19.91 -9.33 3.77
CA SER A 178 -20.65 -10.46 4.29
C SER A 178 -19.77 -11.22 5.29
N ARG A 179 -20.36 -11.90 6.23
CA ARG A 179 -19.64 -12.68 7.24
C ARG A 179 -18.68 -13.69 6.59
N ALA A 180 -19.15 -14.45 5.61
CA ALA A 180 -18.33 -15.41 4.88
C ALA A 180 -17.13 -14.80 4.13
N ARG A 181 -17.24 -13.55 3.68
CA ARG A 181 -16.11 -12.82 3.07
C ARG A 181 -15.11 -12.38 4.13
N LEU A 182 -15.57 -11.91 5.28
CA LEU A 182 -14.71 -11.54 6.41
C LEU A 182 -13.90 -12.74 6.88
N ASP A 183 -14.56 -13.84 7.18
CA ASP A 183 -13.92 -15.07 7.68
C ASP A 183 -12.90 -15.61 6.65
N ARG A 184 -13.26 -15.57 5.36
CA ARG A 184 -12.35 -15.99 4.27
C ARG A 184 -11.10 -15.14 4.18
N ILE A 185 -11.19 -13.82 4.39
CA ILE A 185 -10.01 -12.94 4.39
C ILE A 185 -9.15 -13.29 5.60
N LEU A 186 -9.71 -13.21 6.80
CA LEU A 186 -8.94 -13.34 8.04
C LEU A 186 -8.27 -14.72 8.15
N PHE A 187 -8.95 -15.80 7.74
CA PHE A 187 -8.39 -17.16 7.74
C PHE A 187 -7.13 -17.32 6.86
N GLN A 188 -6.96 -16.48 5.84
CA GLN A 188 -5.84 -16.59 4.90
C GLN A 188 -4.66 -15.68 5.23
N LEU A 189 -4.86 -14.70 6.12
CA LEU A 189 -3.77 -13.83 6.55
C LEU A 189 -2.81 -14.60 7.45
N ASP A 190 -1.51 -14.36 7.26
CA ASP A 190 -0.46 -14.94 8.10
C ASP A 190 -0.30 -14.11 9.37
N PRO A 191 -0.62 -14.64 10.57
CA PRO A 191 -0.55 -13.87 11.82
C PRO A 191 0.88 -13.42 12.18
N ALA A 192 1.90 -14.04 11.62
CA ALA A 192 3.29 -13.62 11.81
C ALA A 192 3.65 -12.34 11.03
N ARG A 193 2.74 -11.82 10.21
CA ARG A 193 2.96 -10.65 9.36
C ARG A 193 2.04 -9.51 9.75
N ARG A 194 2.48 -8.26 9.54
CA ARG A 194 1.60 -7.09 9.66
C ARG A 194 0.70 -7.02 8.44
N ASN A 195 -0.50 -7.52 8.58
CA ASN A 195 -1.50 -7.53 7.51
C ASN A 195 -2.48 -6.39 7.69
N VAL A 196 -2.57 -5.55 6.69
CA VAL A 196 -3.50 -4.43 6.61
C VAL A 196 -4.55 -4.73 5.54
N VAL A 197 -5.82 -4.57 5.86
CA VAL A 197 -6.89 -4.74 4.87
C VAL A 197 -7.63 -3.43 4.68
N GLU A 198 -7.69 -2.98 3.43
CA GLU A 198 -8.42 -1.79 3.02
C GLU A 198 -9.70 -2.15 2.29
N PHE A 199 -10.80 -1.64 2.77
CA PHE A 199 -12.10 -1.74 2.12
C PHE A 199 -12.48 -0.42 1.46
N ARG A 200 -13.14 -0.48 0.31
CA ARG A 200 -13.61 0.66 -0.48
C ARG A 200 -15.13 0.79 -0.50
N HIS A 201 -15.82 0.08 0.41
CA HIS A 201 -17.27 0.14 0.56
C HIS A 201 -17.65 0.27 2.02
N ARG A 202 -18.51 1.26 2.36
CA ARG A 202 -18.93 1.60 3.74
C ARG A 202 -19.54 0.46 4.55
N SER A 203 -20.04 -0.59 3.89
CA SER A 203 -20.65 -1.75 4.59
C SER A 203 -19.67 -2.50 5.50
N TRP A 204 -18.37 -2.26 5.38
CA TRP A 204 -17.33 -2.87 6.21
C TRP A 204 -17.07 -2.12 7.52
N TRP A 205 -17.55 -0.88 7.67
CA TRP A 205 -17.45 -0.10 8.90
C TRP A 205 -18.52 -0.56 9.88
N ARG A 206 -18.18 -1.55 10.68
CA ARG A 206 -19.07 -2.21 11.68
C ARG A 206 -18.24 -2.70 12.84
N GLU A 207 -18.77 -2.58 14.06
CA GLU A 207 -18.08 -3.08 15.26
C GLU A 207 -17.79 -4.58 15.17
N SER A 208 -18.68 -5.38 14.60
CA SER A 208 -18.44 -6.82 14.41
C SER A 208 -17.26 -7.14 13.49
N VAL A 209 -16.95 -6.27 12.53
CA VAL A 209 -15.75 -6.38 11.68
C VAL A 209 -14.53 -5.97 12.48
N PHE A 210 -14.57 -4.85 13.19
CA PHE A 210 -13.45 -4.37 14.00
C PHE A 210 -13.08 -5.37 15.10
N ALA A 211 -14.07 -5.97 15.78
CA ALA A 211 -13.85 -7.03 16.76
C ALA A 211 -13.17 -8.26 16.15
N ALA A 212 -13.61 -8.71 14.96
CA ALA A 212 -12.99 -9.83 14.27
C ALA A 212 -11.53 -9.52 13.85
N PHE A 213 -11.24 -8.28 13.45
CA PHE A 213 -9.88 -7.83 13.14
C PHE A 213 -9.00 -7.82 14.39
N ARG A 214 -9.50 -7.31 15.52
CA ARG A 214 -8.80 -7.37 16.82
C ARG A 214 -8.44 -8.80 17.21
N SER A 215 -9.41 -9.71 17.13
CA SER A 215 -9.21 -11.12 17.48
C SER A 215 -8.23 -11.84 16.57
N ASN A 216 -8.09 -11.39 15.30
CA ASN A 216 -7.17 -11.98 14.33
C ASN A 216 -5.78 -11.30 14.32
N GLY A 217 -5.61 -10.17 15.00
CA GLY A 217 -4.37 -9.39 14.95
C GLY A 217 -4.12 -8.69 13.60
N ALA A 218 -5.17 -8.47 12.81
CA ALA A 218 -5.09 -7.76 11.53
C ALA A 218 -5.40 -6.26 11.70
N VAL A 219 -4.79 -5.42 10.87
CA VAL A 219 -4.99 -3.97 10.88
C VAL A 219 -6.10 -3.60 9.91
N PHE A 220 -7.14 -2.93 10.43
CA PHE A 220 -8.15 -2.30 9.58
C PHE A 220 -7.60 -0.97 9.04
N CYS A 221 -7.60 -0.80 7.72
CA CYS A 221 -7.11 0.43 7.10
C CYS A 221 -8.14 1.55 7.24
N SER A 222 -7.80 2.61 7.95
CA SER A 222 -8.55 3.86 7.96
C SER A 222 -8.30 4.63 6.67
N CYS A 223 -9.35 5.14 6.04
CA CYS A 223 -9.25 5.82 4.75
C CYS A 223 -9.88 7.20 4.82
N SER A 224 -9.11 8.24 4.53
CA SER A 224 -9.69 9.50 4.09
C SER A 224 -10.01 9.39 2.60
N GLY A 225 -11.29 9.23 2.26
CA GLY A 225 -11.72 8.98 0.89
C GLY A 225 -13.19 9.27 0.64
N PRO A 226 -13.57 9.67 -0.60
CA PRO A 226 -14.96 9.99 -0.91
C PRO A 226 -15.90 8.83 -0.58
N ARG A 227 -17.00 9.15 0.11
CA ARG A 227 -18.06 8.19 0.48
C ARG A 227 -17.65 7.08 1.46
N LEU A 228 -16.48 7.18 2.08
CA LEU A 228 -16.05 6.35 3.18
C LEU A 228 -16.22 7.10 4.50
N PRO A 229 -16.44 6.41 5.63
CA PRO A 229 -16.39 7.05 6.94
C PRO A 229 -15.00 7.65 7.19
N ASP A 230 -14.99 8.90 7.67
CA ASP A 230 -13.76 9.61 8.01
C ASP A 230 -13.40 9.31 9.48
N GLU A 231 -13.08 8.05 9.76
CA GLU A 231 -12.83 7.52 11.09
C GLU A 231 -11.45 6.88 11.20
N LEU A 232 -10.77 7.10 12.32
CA LEU A 232 -9.56 6.37 12.68
C LEU A 232 -9.95 5.10 13.44
N ILE A 233 -9.71 3.94 12.83
CA ILE A 233 -10.03 2.64 13.40
C ILE A 233 -8.73 1.97 13.87
N ARG A 234 -8.65 1.65 15.16
CA ARG A 234 -7.58 0.88 15.75
C ARG A 234 -8.06 -0.54 16.07
N THR A 235 -7.41 -1.53 15.47
CA THR A 235 -7.68 -2.95 15.71
C THR A 235 -6.48 -3.70 16.27
N THR A 236 -5.29 -3.08 16.27
CA THR A 236 -4.04 -3.61 16.84
C THR A 236 -3.24 -2.46 17.45
N ASP A 237 -2.01 -2.72 17.86
CA ASP A 237 -1.06 -1.67 18.25
C ASP A 237 -0.55 -0.84 17.07
N ASP A 238 -0.79 -1.30 15.85
CA ASP A 238 -0.56 -0.56 14.63
C ASP A 238 -1.85 0.11 14.16
N ILE A 239 -1.76 1.36 13.69
CA ILE A 239 -2.80 2.02 12.88
C ILE A 239 -2.25 2.27 11.48
N TYR A 240 -3.14 2.14 10.50
CA TYR A 240 -2.79 2.36 9.11
C TYR A 240 -3.79 3.29 8.43
N ILE A 241 -3.30 4.37 7.85
CA ILE A 241 -4.11 5.43 7.26
C ILE A 241 -3.72 5.61 5.80
N ARG A 242 -4.70 5.71 4.92
CA ARG A 242 -4.50 6.11 3.53
C ARG A 242 -5.27 7.37 3.20
N PHE A 243 -4.55 8.38 2.77
CA PHE A 243 -5.08 9.67 2.34
C PHE A 243 -5.33 9.67 0.83
N HIS A 244 -6.59 9.51 0.43
CA HIS A 244 -6.99 9.43 -0.98
C HIS A 244 -7.62 10.71 -1.50
N GLY A 245 -7.98 11.63 -0.61
CA GLY A 245 -8.73 12.85 -0.90
C GLY A 245 -10.20 12.76 -0.46
N VAL A 246 -10.68 13.83 0.16
CA VAL A 246 -12.02 13.86 0.80
C VAL A 246 -13.14 13.91 -0.23
N LYS A 247 -13.11 14.87 -1.15
CA LYS A 247 -14.18 15.12 -2.14
C LYS A 247 -14.02 14.33 -3.43
N GLN A 248 -12.77 14.15 -3.86
CA GLN A 248 -12.43 13.51 -5.12
C GLN A 248 -11.22 12.60 -4.96
N TRP A 249 -11.34 11.35 -5.42
CA TRP A 249 -10.25 10.37 -5.37
C TRP A 249 -8.99 10.91 -6.04
N TYR A 250 -7.88 10.88 -5.29
CA TYR A 250 -6.52 11.18 -5.74
C TYR A 250 -6.23 12.64 -6.11
N ARG A 251 -7.17 13.59 -5.91
CA ARG A 251 -7.07 14.98 -6.36
C ARG A 251 -7.23 16.04 -5.28
N HIS A 252 -7.35 15.65 -4.05
CA HIS A 252 -7.58 16.58 -2.96
C HIS A 252 -6.26 17.08 -2.38
N ASP A 253 -6.09 18.39 -2.27
CA ASP A 253 -5.04 18.99 -1.48
C ASP A 253 -5.57 19.15 -0.05
N TYR A 254 -4.97 18.43 0.89
CA TYR A 254 -5.37 18.49 2.29
C TYR A 254 -4.94 19.79 2.92
N SER A 255 -5.88 20.56 3.44
CA SER A 255 -5.60 21.74 4.24
C SER A 255 -4.88 21.40 5.55
N LEU A 256 -4.18 22.38 6.10
CA LEU A 256 -3.52 22.19 7.40
C LEU A 256 -4.52 21.80 8.50
N ALA A 257 -5.75 22.35 8.49
CA ALA A 257 -6.79 22.00 9.45
C ALA A 257 -7.23 20.53 9.34
N GLU A 258 -7.42 20.01 8.13
CA GLU A 258 -7.74 18.59 7.89
C GLU A 258 -6.61 17.68 8.39
N LEU A 259 -5.36 18.02 8.09
CA LEU A 259 -4.20 17.25 8.55
C LEU A 259 -4.03 17.32 10.06
N THR A 260 -4.26 18.47 10.67
CA THR A 260 -4.22 18.63 12.14
C THR A 260 -5.27 17.77 12.83
N ASN A 261 -6.51 17.75 12.30
CA ASN A 261 -7.57 16.90 12.85
C ASN A 261 -7.17 15.40 12.82
N TRP A 262 -6.60 14.92 11.70
CA TRP A 262 -6.08 13.56 11.62
C TRP A 262 -4.90 13.32 12.57
N ALA A 263 -4.00 14.28 12.72
CA ALA A 263 -2.86 14.17 13.61
C ALA A 263 -3.29 14.07 15.09
N GLU A 264 -4.30 14.82 15.50
CA GLU A 264 -4.84 14.73 16.87
C GLU A 264 -5.51 13.37 17.13
N ARG A 265 -6.27 12.83 16.16
CA ARG A 265 -6.80 11.46 16.26
C ARG A 265 -5.67 10.42 16.40
N VAL A 266 -4.56 10.60 15.67
CA VAL A 266 -3.38 9.73 15.77
C VAL A 266 -2.76 9.82 17.16
N LYS A 267 -2.52 11.02 17.69
CA LYS A 267 -1.92 11.24 19.00
C LYS A 267 -2.75 10.64 20.15
N THR A 268 -4.08 10.74 20.03
CA THR A 268 -5.02 10.22 21.05
C THR A 268 -5.33 8.72 20.87
N SER A 269 -4.87 8.08 19.80
CA SER A 269 -5.20 6.67 19.49
C SER A 269 -4.52 5.64 20.40
N ALA A 270 -3.49 6.04 21.16
CA ALA A 270 -2.61 5.14 21.92
C ALA A 270 -2.00 4.00 21.06
N ALA A 271 -1.78 4.25 19.77
CA ALA A 271 -1.11 3.29 18.89
C ALA A 271 0.41 3.31 19.16
N ILE A 272 1.04 2.13 19.08
CA ILE A 272 2.50 2.00 19.21
C ILE A 272 3.20 2.34 17.89
N ARG A 273 2.55 2.03 16.75
CA ARG A 273 3.07 2.33 15.41
C ARG A 273 2.01 2.95 14.53
N VAL A 274 2.43 3.97 13.80
CA VAL A 274 1.60 4.71 12.85
C VAL A 274 2.15 4.53 11.44
N TRP A 275 1.27 4.14 10.53
CA TRP A 275 1.55 4.03 9.11
C TRP A 275 0.60 4.96 8.36
N ALA A 276 1.12 5.97 7.69
CA ALA A 276 0.29 6.93 6.96
C ALA A 276 0.84 7.15 5.56
N TYR A 277 0.02 6.86 4.55
CA TYR A 277 0.44 6.97 3.15
C TYR A 277 -0.48 7.85 2.33
N PHE A 278 0.13 8.83 1.68
CA PHE A 278 -0.54 9.80 0.83
C PHE A 278 -0.64 9.27 -0.61
N ASN A 279 -1.86 9.15 -1.11
CA ASN A 279 -2.21 8.66 -2.44
C ASN A 279 -3.05 9.70 -3.22
N ASN A 280 -3.08 10.94 -2.76
CA ASN A 280 -3.74 12.09 -3.39
C ASN A 280 -2.81 12.78 -4.39
N ASP A 281 -2.24 11.97 -5.31
CA ASP A 281 -1.05 12.36 -6.06
C ASP A 281 -1.30 12.71 -7.53
N ARG A 282 -2.55 12.75 -7.98
CA ARG A 282 -2.83 13.05 -9.39
C ARG A 282 -2.33 14.43 -9.82
N ASP A 283 -2.42 15.40 -8.92
CA ASP A 283 -2.04 16.80 -9.15
C ASP A 283 -0.80 17.18 -8.31
N GLY A 284 -0.03 16.18 -7.79
CA GLY A 284 1.26 16.37 -7.11
C GLY A 284 1.19 16.67 -5.60
N TYR A 285 0.02 16.68 -4.99
CA TYR A 285 -0.15 17.12 -3.59
C TYR A 285 0.41 16.16 -2.54
N ALA A 286 0.60 14.88 -2.88
CA ALA A 286 0.96 13.84 -1.92
C ALA A 286 2.22 14.17 -1.11
N VAL A 287 3.27 14.66 -1.74
CA VAL A 287 4.56 14.98 -1.07
C VAL A 287 4.40 16.11 -0.08
N GLY A 288 3.75 17.20 -0.48
CA GLY A 288 3.50 18.37 0.37
C GLY A 288 2.69 18.00 1.61
N ASN A 289 1.58 17.29 1.40
CA ASN A 289 0.70 16.84 2.47
C ASN A 289 1.39 15.83 3.40
N ALA A 290 2.17 14.88 2.86
CA ALA A 290 2.92 13.92 3.66
C ALA A 290 3.97 14.62 4.57
N ARG A 291 4.69 15.62 4.05
CA ARG A 291 5.63 16.42 4.85
C ARG A 291 4.94 17.21 5.93
N ALA A 292 3.79 17.83 5.61
CA ALA A 292 3.02 18.59 6.59
C ALA A 292 2.50 17.66 7.70
N PHE A 293 1.94 16.52 7.35
CA PHE A 293 1.45 15.54 8.32
C PHE A 293 2.56 14.97 9.18
N LEU A 294 3.73 14.67 8.61
CA LEU A 294 4.89 14.17 9.34
C LEU A 294 5.33 15.15 10.44
N ARG A 295 5.32 16.46 10.15
CA ARG A 295 5.61 17.49 11.16
C ARG A 295 4.58 17.53 12.28
N LEU A 296 3.31 17.31 11.96
CA LEU A 296 2.23 17.34 12.95
C LEU A 296 2.24 16.14 13.91
N VAL A 297 2.66 14.96 13.44
CA VAL A 297 2.62 13.71 14.25
C VAL A 297 3.99 13.29 14.80
N GLY A 298 5.07 13.80 14.25
CA GLY A 298 6.45 13.41 14.59
C GLY A 298 7.20 14.47 15.39
N GLY A 299 6.56 15.61 15.73
CA GLY A 299 7.14 16.70 16.53
C GLY A 299 7.10 16.41 18.01
#